data_ac5b14c1aae106df5e8ba41e79272862
#
_entry.id   ac5b14c1aae106df5e8ba41e79272862
#
_cell.length_a   1.000
_cell.length_b   1.000
_cell.length_c   1.000
_cell.angle_alpha   90.00
_cell.angle_beta   90.00
_cell.angle_gamma   90.00
#
_symmetry.space_group_name_H-M   'P 1'
#
loop_
_entity.id
_entity.type
_entity.pdbx_description
1 polymer ?
#
loop_
_entity_poly.entity_id
_entity_poly.type
_entity_poly.pdbx_seq_one_letter_code
_entity_poly.pdbx_strand_id
1 'polypeptide(L)'
;MNAARWSWFALVFSLAACSHEDPIVVSGAWLRPPAPGLQVAAGYFDIVNRGDASIDLVGASSDLAGAVEIHSQTRDGDVMQMRRLDKLTLAPGQTTTLAPGSTHLMLLRFTGVTSHQIPITLTFSDGTRRVVWFEVRTLSGERAQ
;
A
#
# COMPACT_ATOMS: atom_id res chain seq x y z
N MET A 1 -39.93 -23.43 -58.59
CA MET A 1 -38.50 -23.18 -58.33
C MET A 1 -38.43 -22.24 -57.12
N ASN A 2 -38.30 -22.80 -55.92
CA ASN A 2 -38.34 -22.04 -54.64
C ASN A 2 -36.91 -21.96 -54.08
N ALA A 3 -36.37 -20.76 -54.08
CA ALA A 3 -35.06 -20.47 -53.48
C ALA A 3 -35.26 -20.19 -51.97
N ALA A 4 -34.82 -21.09 -51.12
CA ALA A 4 -34.78 -20.93 -49.68
C ALA A 4 -33.61 -20.00 -49.27
N ARG A 5 -33.94 -18.83 -48.74
CA ARG A 5 -32.96 -17.90 -48.19
C ARG A 5 -32.69 -18.29 -46.73
N TRP A 6 -31.52 -18.87 -46.46
CA TRP A 6 -31.02 -19.10 -45.12
C TRP A 6 -30.39 -17.82 -44.59
N SER A 7 -31.12 -17.17 -43.65
CA SER A 7 -30.58 -16.07 -42.85
C SER A 7 -29.75 -16.63 -41.70
N TRP A 8 -28.44 -16.43 -41.78
CA TRP A 8 -27.53 -16.72 -40.69
C TRP A 8 -27.58 -15.55 -39.70
N PHE A 9 -28.26 -15.75 -38.58
CA PHE A 9 -28.16 -14.86 -37.46
C PHE A 9 -26.80 -15.09 -36.76
N ALA A 10 -25.83 -14.20 -36.98
CA ALA A 10 -24.60 -14.18 -36.23
C ALA A 10 -24.89 -13.64 -34.81
N LEU A 11 -24.94 -14.54 -33.84
CA LEU A 11 -25.04 -14.21 -32.42
C LEU A 11 -23.69 -13.62 -31.98
N VAL A 12 -23.56 -12.29 -31.93
CA VAL A 12 -22.40 -11.59 -31.36
C VAL A 12 -22.46 -11.74 -29.86
N PHE A 13 -21.67 -12.67 -29.31
CA PHE A 13 -21.47 -12.83 -27.88
C PHE A 13 -20.51 -11.72 -27.43
N SER A 14 -21.06 -10.58 -26.96
CA SER A 14 -20.28 -9.55 -26.30
C SER A 14 -19.73 -10.11 -24.98
N LEU A 15 -18.44 -10.47 -24.97
CA LEU A 15 -17.70 -10.66 -23.72
C LEU A 15 -17.57 -9.29 -23.04
N ALA A 16 -18.44 -9.02 -22.08
CA ALA A 16 -18.23 -7.95 -21.13
C ALA A 16 -17.00 -8.35 -20.27
N ALA A 17 -15.84 -7.84 -20.64
CA ALA A 17 -14.67 -7.89 -19.78
C ALA A 17 -14.99 -7.05 -18.55
N CYS A 18 -15.38 -7.68 -17.43
CA CYS A 18 -15.36 -7.06 -16.13
C CYS A 18 -13.89 -6.74 -15.81
N SER A 19 -13.46 -5.52 -16.08
CA SER A 19 -12.24 -4.97 -15.48
C SER A 19 -12.49 -4.93 -13.97
N HIS A 20 -11.94 -5.89 -13.25
CA HIS A 20 -11.87 -5.85 -11.81
C HIS A 20 -10.93 -4.71 -11.45
N GLU A 21 -11.46 -3.52 -11.26
CA GLU A 21 -10.71 -2.43 -10.66
C GLU A 21 -10.31 -2.88 -9.26
N ASP A 22 -9.03 -2.74 -8.98
CA ASP A 22 -8.46 -3.05 -7.69
C ASP A 22 -9.14 -2.22 -6.58
N PRO A 23 -9.78 -2.84 -5.59
CA PRO A 23 -10.50 -2.12 -4.56
C PRO A 23 -9.55 -1.36 -3.61
N ILE A 24 -8.27 -1.69 -3.57
CA ILE A 24 -7.28 -1.02 -2.71
C ILE A 24 -6.42 -0.09 -3.54
N VAL A 25 -6.49 1.19 -3.23
CA VAL A 25 -5.69 2.23 -3.90
C VAL A 25 -4.72 2.84 -2.90
N VAL A 26 -3.43 2.82 -3.24
CA VAL A 26 -2.36 3.46 -2.46
C VAL A 26 -1.85 4.66 -3.23
N SER A 27 -1.65 5.78 -2.54
CA SER A 27 -1.15 7.02 -3.12
C SER A 27 -0.19 7.73 -2.18
N GLY A 28 0.62 8.64 -2.74
CA GLY A 28 1.53 9.48 -1.97
C GLY A 28 2.58 8.70 -1.16
N ALA A 29 2.95 7.50 -1.59
CA ALA A 29 3.88 6.65 -0.85
C ALA A 29 5.31 7.22 -0.85
N TRP A 30 5.87 7.43 0.34
CA TRP A 30 7.23 7.89 0.49
C TRP A 30 7.90 7.27 1.72
N LEU A 31 9.22 7.19 1.67
CA LEU A 31 10.06 6.61 2.70
C LEU A 31 11.03 7.68 3.22
N ARG A 32 11.09 7.80 4.54
CA ARG A 32 12.11 8.56 5.26
C ARG A 32 13.27 7.61 5.57
N PRO A 33 14.46 7.83 5.00
CA PRO A 33 15.63 7.01 5.29
C PRO A 33 16.07 7.13 6.74
N PRO A 34 16.88 6.18 7.24
CA PRO A 34 17.44 6.26 8.59
C PRO A 34 18.28 7.52 8.80
N ALA A 35 18.30 8.02 10.02
CA ALA A 35 19.32 8.98 10.44
C ALA A 35 20.71 8.29 10.42
N PRO A 36 21.80 9.07 10.26
CA PRO A 36 23.17 8.54 10.26
C PRO A 36 23.44 7.61 11.46
N GLY A 37 23.95 6.41 11.18
CA GLY A 37 24.25 5.40 12.18
C GLY A 37 23.06 4.55 12.65
N LEU A 38 21.85 4.81 12.17
CA LEU A 38 20.66 4.01 12.46
C LEU A 38 20.31 3.10 11.28
N GLN A 39 19.55 2.02 11.56
CA GLN A 39 19.07 1.06 10.58
C GLN A 39 17.53 0.95 10.61
N VAL A 40 16.86 2.07 10.86
CA VAL A 40 15.41 2.13 10.93
C VAL A 40 14.91 3.22 10.01
N ALA A 41 14.15 2.83 9.00
CA ALA A 41 13.45 3.74 8.09
C ALA A 41 11.95 3.77 8.40
N ALA A 42 11.26 4.81 7.93
CA ALA A 42 9.82 4.94 8.11
C ALA A 42 9.11 5.18 6.78
N GLY A 43 8.02 4.43 6.54
CA GLY A 43 7.19 4.53 5.34
C GLY A 43 5.84 5.15 5.63
N TYR A 44 5.38 6.02 4.72
CA TYR A 44 4.15 6.80 4.83
C TYR A 44 3.40 6.76 3.50
N PHE A 45 2.07 6.73 3.56
CA PHE A 45 1.20 6.71 2.37
C PHE A 45 -0.26 6.92 2.77
N ASP A 46 -1.08 7.22 1.78
CA ASP A 46 -2.52 7.15 1.88
C ASP A 46 -3.01 5.85 1.26
N ILE A 47 -4.00 5.21 1.90
CA ILE A 47 -4.63 3.99 1.40
C ILE A 47 -6.15 4.12 1.48
N VAL A 48 -6.81 3.81 0.36
CA VAL A 48 -8.27 3.83 0.23
C VAL A 48 -8.77 2.43 -0.07
N ASN A 49 -9.73 1.96 0.72
CA ASN A 49 -10.51 0.77 0.40
C ASN A 49 -11.77 1.20 -0.37
N ARG A 50 -11.82 0.96 -1.67
CA ARG A 50 -12.98 1.24 -2.54
C ARG A 50 -13.96 0.07 -2.62
N GLY A 51 -13.66 -1.04 -1.95
CA GLY A 51 -14.56 -2.19 -1.86
C GLY A 51 -15.72 -1.93 -0.91
N ASP A 52 -16.67 -2.87 -0.85
CA ASP A 52 -17.89 -2.79 -0.06
C ASP A 52 -17.74 -3.35 1.36
N ALA A 53 -16.64 -4.04 1.64
CA ALA A 53 -16.34 -4.65 2.93
C ALA A 53 -15.02 -4.14 3.50
N SER A 54 -14.90 -4.13 4.84
CA SER A 54 -13.64 -3.84 5.51
C SER A 54 -12.60 -4.90 5.18
N ILE A 55 -11.33 -4.49 5.02
CA ILE A 55 -10.17 -5.36 4.86
C ILE A 55 -9.08 -4.90 5.82
N ASP A 56 -8.29 -5.83 6.34
CA ASP A 56 -7.16 -5.49 7.21
C ASP A 56 -5.84 -5.53 6.43
N LEU A 57 -5.01 -4.52 6.60
CA LEU A 57 -3.58 -4.59 6.29
C LEU A 57 -2.92 -5.35 7.45
N VAL A 58 -2.44 -6.56 7.18
CA VAL A 58 -1.91 -7.47 8.22
C VAL A 58 -0.40 -7.58 8.21
N GLY A 59 0.27 -6.98 7.23
CA GLY A 59 1.73 -7.01 7.17
C GLY A 59 2.31 -6.26 5.99
N ALA A 60 3.61 -6.07 6.06
CA ALA A 60 4.40 -5.54 4.95
C ALA A 60 5.79 -6.19 4.94
N SER A 61 6.45 -6.19 3.79
CA SER A 61 7.80 -6.71 3.63
C SER A 61 8.58 -5.95 2.57
N SER A 62 9.92 -5.96 2.68
CA SER A 62 10.83 -5.40 1.68
C SER A 62 12.13 -6.18 1.73
N ASP A 63 12.77 -6.44 0.59
CA ASP A 63 14.08 -7.09 0.52
C ASP A 63 15.20 -6.23 1.13
N LEU A 64 14.95 -4.94 1.32
CA LEU A 64 15.88 -3.99 1.93
C LEU A 64 15.71 -3.87 3.45
N ALA A 65 14.83 -4.64 4.07
CA ALA A 65 14.61 -4.61 5.51
C ALA A 65 14.51 -6.02 6.09
N GLY A 66 15.06 -6.21 7.27
CA GLY A 66 14.93 -7.49 7.97
C GLY A 66 13.52 -7.74 8.52
N ALA A 67 12.73 -6.67 8.73
CA ALA A 67 11.30 -6.72 9.03
C ALA A 67 10.66 -5.39 8.68
N VAL A 68 9.36 -5.42 8.32
CA VAL A 68 8.52 -4.23 8.17
C VAL A 68 7.33 -4.41 9.09
N GLU A 69 7.12 -3.46 10.00
CA GLU A 69 6.07 -3.50 11.01
C GLU A 69 5.13 -2.30 10.87
N ILE A 70 3.86 -2.47 11.22
CA ILE A 70 2.89 -1.38 11.33
C ILE A 70 2.97 -0.86 12.75
N HIS A 71 3.24 0.43 12.92
CA HIS A 71 3.31 1.08 14.22
C HIS A 71 2.29 2.22 14.31
N SER A 72 1.64 2.36 15.45
CA SER A 72 0.91 3.57 15.82
C SER A 72 1.76 4.41 16.77
N GLN A 73 1.72 5.71 16.55
CA GLN A 73 2.35 6.69 17.43
C GLN A 73 1.26 7.57 18.02
N THR A 74 1.20 7.63 19.33
CA THR A 74 0.27 8.48 20.08
C THR A 74 1.05 9.36 21.05
N ARG A 75 0.51 10.53 21.33
CA ARG A 75 1.07 11.42 22.34
C ARG A 75 0.15 11.40 23.56
N ASP A 76 0.74 11.16 24.72
CA ASP A 76 0.07 11.25 26.02
C ASP A 76 0.82 12.31 26.87
N GLY A 77 0.28 13.53 26.92
CA GLY A 77 1.00 14.69 27.45
C GLY A 77 2.27 14.99 26.66
N ASP A 78 3.43 14.97 27.34
CA ASP A 78 4.76 15.16 26.74
C ASP A 78 5.44 13.85 26.33
N VAL A 79 4.79 12.69 26.57
CA VAL A 79 5.36 11.38 26.27
C VAL A 79 4.83 10.88 24.92
N MET A 80 5.77 10.58 24.03
CA MET A 80 5.46 9.87 22.78
C MET A 80 5.47 8.38 23.04
N GLN A 81 4.34 7.72 22.77
CA GLN A 81 4.20 6.26 22.85
C GLN A 81 4.13 5.69 21.44
N MET A 82 4.95 4.67 21.18
CA MET A 82 4.94 3.92 19.94
C MET A 82 4.53 2.48 20.23
N ARG A 83 3.56 1.96 19.49
CA ARG A 83 3.05 0.61 19.67
C ARG A 83 2.94 -0.10 18.32
N ARG A 84 3.45 -1.31 18.24
CA ARG A 84 3.23 -2.19 17.10
C ARG A 84 1.76 -2.59 17.02
N LEU A 85 1.22 -2.59 15.80
CA LEU A 85 -0.11 -3.07 15.46
C LEU A 85 0.01 -4.39 14.72
N ASP A 86 -0.80 -5.39 15.11
CA ASP A 86 -0.88 -6.66 14.38
C ASP A 86 -1.65 -6.51 13.07
N LYS A 87 -2.52 -5.50 12.99
CA LYS A 87 -3.30 -5.16 11.80
C LYS A 87 -3.77 -3.70 11.80
N LEU A 88 -4.06 -3.20 10.62
CA LEU A 88 -4.71 -1.90 10.40
C LEU A 88 -5.98 -2.11 9.58
N THR A 89 -7.13 -1.87 10.19
CA THR A 89 -8.43 -2.05 9.52
C THR A 89 -8.72 -0.88 8.58
N LEU A 90 -9.04 -1.21 7.33
CA LEU A 90 -9.40 -0.27 6.28
C LEU A 90 -10.90 -0.38 6.02
N ALA A 91 -11.67 0.58 6.52
CA ALA A 91 -13.11 0.61 6.33
C ALA A 91 -13.47 0.95 4.85
N PRO A 92 -14.60 0.42 4.34
CA PRO A 92 -15.04 0.68 2.98
C PRO A 92 -15.27 2.17 2.75
N GLY A 93 -14.81 2.67 1.60
CA GLY A 93 -14.96 4.07 1.16
C GLY A 93 -14.13 5.09 1.93
N GLN A 94 -13.31 4.68 2.90
CA GLN A 94 -12.51 5.60 3.72
C GLN A 94 -11.04 5.62 3.28
N THR A 95 -10.45 6.80 3.40
CA THR A 95 -8.99 6.98 3.29
C THR A 95 -8.37 6.83 4.67
N THR A 96 -7.39 5.95 4.78
CA THR A 96 -6.53 5.82 5.96
C THR A 96 -5.16 6.40 5.64
N THR A 97 -4.72 7.39 6.41
CA THR A 97 -3.44 8.07 6.20
C THR A 97 -2.40 7.57 7.20
N LEU A 98 -1.29 7.07 6.66
CA LEU A 98 -0.08 6.78 7.44
C LEU A 98 0.88 7.95 7.28
N ALA A 99 1.16 8.66 8.39
CA ALA A 99 1.89 9.93 8.39
C ALA A 99 2.87 10.04 9.58
N PRO A 100 3.87 10.94 9.49
CA PRO A 100 4.73 11.25 10.63
C PRO A 100 3.92 11.66 11.85
N GLY A 101 4.26 11.11 13.01
CA GLY A 101 3.55 11.37 14.27
C GLY A 101 2.23 10.60 14.44
N SER A 102 1.88 9.72 13.50
CA SER A 102 0.68 8.89 13.52
C SER A 102 1.05 7.44 13.21
N THR A 103 0.12 6.67 12.60
CA THR A 103 0.42 5.32 12.11
C THR A 103 1.42 5.38 10.96
N HIS A 104 2.36 4.45 10.90
CA HIS A 104 3.38 4.36 9.87
C HIS A 104 3.93 2.93 9.72
N LEU A 105 4.62 2.66 8.61
CA LEU A 105 5.46 1.48 8.49
C LEU A 105 6.84 1.75 9.08
N MET A 106 7.34 0.81 9.88
CA MET A 106 8.68 0.84 10.44
C MET A 106 9.51 -0.27 9.81
N LEU A 107 10.56 0.12 9.06
CA LEU A 107 11.48 -0.80 8.40
C LEU A 107 12.69 -1.03 9.32
N LEU A 108 12.78 -2.21 9.90
CA LEU A 108 13.84 -2.59 10.84
C LEU A 108 14.99 -3.27 10.11
N ARG A 109 16.21 -3.08 10.57
CA ARG A 109 17.43 -3.58 9.93
C ARG A 109 17.47 -3.22 8.44
N PHE A 110 17.17 -1.98 8.17
CA PHE A 110 17.15 -1.44 6.82
C PHE A 110 18.59 -1.36 6.27
N THR A 111 18.80 -1.95 5.10
CA THR A 111 20.15 -2.09 4.52
C THR A 111 20.64 -0.86 3.75
N GLY A 112 19.76 0.11 3.52
CA GLY A 112 20.11 1.38 2.87
C GLY A 112 19.28 1.66 1.63
N VAL A 113 19.44 2.86 1.12
CA VAL A 113 18.77 3.35 -0.09
C VAL A 113 19.61 2.96 -1.31
N THR A 114 19.02 2.18 -2.22
CA THR A 114 19.68 1.71 -3.45
C THR A 114 19.17 2.44 -4.70
N SER A 115 18.04 3.15 -4.57
CA SER A 115 17.41 3.90 -5.67
C SER A 115 16.47 4.98 -5.11
N HIS A 116 15.99 5.87 -5.99
CA HIS A 116 15.01 6.92 -5.61
C HIS A 116 13.64 6.37 -5.20
N GLN A 117 13.35 5.11 -5.53
CA GLN A 117 12.12 4.41 -5.16
C GLN A 117 12.46 3.03 -4.62
N ILE A 118 11.75 2.63 -3.58
CA ILE A 118 11.94 1.35 -2.89
C ILE A 118 10.63 0.59 -2.91
N PRO A 119 10.63 -0.69 -3.36
CA PRO A 119 9.44 -1.51 -3.34
C PRO A 119 9.17 -2.03 -1.93
N ILE A 120 7.93 -1.88 -1.48
CA ILE A 120 7.41 -2.49 -0.26
C ILE A 120 6.16 -3.27 -0.63
N THR A 121 6.10 -4.53 -0.24
CA THR A 121 4.94 -5.39 -0.46
C THR A 121 4.01 -5.29 0.74
N LEU A 122 2.80 -4.84 0.53
CA LEU A 122 1.71 -4.84 1.51
C LEU A 122 0.95 -6.15 1.42
N THR A 123 0.56 -6.73 2.56
CA THR A 123 -0.20 -8.00 2.65
C THR A 123 -1.51 -7.75 3.39
N PHE A 124 -2.61 -8.21 2.80
CA PHE A 124 -3.96 -8.00 3.32
C PHE A 124 -4.57 -9.30 3.87
N SER A 125 -5.62 -9.17 4.68
CA SER A 125 -6.29 -10.28 5.38
C SER A 125 -6.96 -11.30 4.47
N ASP A 126 -7.28 -10.93 3.23
CA ASP A 126 -7.77 -11.82 2.17
C ASP A 126 -6.66 -12.60 1.45
N GLY A 127 -5.39 -12.41 1.85
CA GLY A 127 -4.21 -13.01 1.25
C GLY A 127 -3.67 -12.25 0.03
N THR A 128 -4.31 -11.18 -0.41
CA THR A 128 -3.80 -10.36 -1.50
C THR A 128 -2.52 -9.63 -1.10
N ARG A 129 -1.64 -9.42 -2.07
CA ARG A 129 -0.35 -8.74 -1.88
C ARG A 129 -0.19 -7.68 -2.95
N ARG A 130 0.36 -6.51 -2.53
CA ARG A 130 0.60 -5.38 -3.43
C ARG A 130 1.98 -4.82 -3.26
N VAL A 131 2.68 -4.68 -4.36
CA VAL A 131 3.94 -3.97 -4.40
C VAL A 131 3.64 -2.49 -4.59
N VAL A 132 4.10 -1.68 -3.65
CA VAL A 132 3.98 -0.22 -3.66
C VAL A 132 5.38 0.36 -3.74
N TRP A 133 5.59 1.31 -4.64
CA TRP A 133 6.87 2.02 -4.80
C TRP A 133 6.88 3.27 -3.94
N PHE A 134 7.78 3.29 -2.96
CA PHE A 134 7.94 4.40 -2.02
C PHE A 134 9.05 5.33 -2.52
N GLU A 135 8.72 6.59 -2.75
CA GLU A 135 9.69 7.62 -3.08
C GLU A 135 10.56 7.95 -1.88
N VAL A 136 11.88 7.90 -2.02
CA VAL A 136 12.79 8.25 -0.93
C VAL A 136 12.85 9.77 -0.78
N ARG A 137 12.52 10.28 0.41
CA ARG A 137 12.57 11.71 0.74
C ARG A 137 13.49 11.96 1.92
N THR A 138 14.23 13.04 1.88
CA THR A 138 15.05 13.50 3.00
C THR A 138 14.20 13.99 4.17
N LEU A 139 14.83 14.23 5.34
CA LEU A 139 14.16 14.74 6.53
C LEU A 139 13.46 16.10 6.30
N SER A 140 13.86 16.87 5.29
CA SER A 140 13.23 18.12 4.87
C SER A 140 12.00 17.94 3.99
N GLY A 141 11.65 16.70 3.63
CA GLY A 141 10.53 16.42 2.72
C GLY A 141 10.87 16.60 1.23
N GLU A 142 12.12 16.95 0.91
CA GLU A 142 12.61 17.04 -0.47
C GLU A 142 13.03 15.65 -0.97
N ARG A 143 12.93 15.44 -2.29
CA ARG A 143 13.42 14.21 -2.93
C ARG A 143 14.92 14.06 -2.68
N ALA A 144 15.35 12.87 -2.31
CA ALA A 144 16.78 12.54 -2.29
C ALA A 144 17.32 12.62 -3.73
N GLN A 145 18.36 13.42 -3.95
CA GLN A 145 19.05 13.53 -5.24
C GLN A 145 19.93 12.32 -5.47
#